data_17a8c4ed0be849313fb6046654159c5d
#
_entry.id   17a8c4ed0be849313fb6046654159c5d
#
_cell.length_a   1.000
_cell.length_b   1.000
_cell.length_c   1.000
_cell.angle_alpha   90.00
_cell.angle_beta   90.00
_cell.angle_gamma   90.00
#
_symmetry.space_group_name_H-M   'P 1'
#
loop_
_entity.id
_entity.type
_entity.pdbx_description
1 polymer ?
#
loop_
_entity_poly.entity_id
_entity_poly.type
_entity_poly.pdbx_seq_one_letter_code
_entity_poly.pdbx_strand_id
1 'polypeptide(L)'
;MESEFRVDDEMILGNVTQLNQVLLNVCVNAVHAIGKNQGNIRISCHSEEKEKLAQGVIEKLSDVWKKYIHIQVKDNGCGMDKETLRQIFDPFFTTKKGGEGTGLGLALAEQIITSHKGYIYAESKKGEGSTFHIYLPVLDTEHMPQIVQNIPRKDYRIVVADDNAKVLQLLKKNFEKIGIQIQTCMKREELQKCLEQQEADVLVVDETMEDCSGVDFCMSLAGRYPDMLKLIIIDGVSREVAEARQKGIIDGYVEKPVSDTAILEAIRNCASQPV
;
A
#
# COMPACT_ATOMS: atom_id res chain seq x y z
N MET A 1 -20.68 -1.87 -18.58
CA MET A 1 -19.51 -2.26 -17.80
C MET A 1 -19.79 -3.62 -17.20
N GLU A 2 -18.90 -4.57 -17.39
CA GLU A 2 -19.03 -5.94 -16.86
C GLU A 2 -17.84 -6.18 -15.92
N SER A 3 -18.06 -6.92 -14.84
CA SER A 3 -16.98 -7.25 -13.90
C SER A 3 -17.06 -8.73 -13.51
N GLU A 4 -15.90 -9.38 -13.47
CA GLU A 4 -15.74 -10.77 -13.08
C GLU A 4 -14.59 -10.87 -12.06
N PHE A 5 -14.90 -11.34 -10.84
CA PHE A 5 -13.92 -11.49 -9.77
C PHE A 5 -13.85 -12.97 -9.35
N ARG A 6 -12.65 -13.54 -9.45
CA ARG A 6 -12.32 -14.90 -9.00
C ARG A 6 -11.09 -14.84 -8.12
N VAL A 7 -11.24 -14.17 -6.98
CA VAL A 7 -10.19 -14.00 -5.98
C VAL A 7 -10.80 -14.45 -4.66
N ASP A 8 -10.10 -15.35 -3.98
CA ASP A 8 -10.45 -15.78 -2.64
C ASP A 8 -9.95 -14.74 -1.62
N ASP A 9 -9.64 -15.17 -0.40
CA ASP A 9 -9.13 -14.30 0.68
C ASP A 9 -7.65 -13.92 0.50
N GLU A 10 -7.17 -13.75 -0.73
CA GLU A 10 -5.80 -13.34 -1.00
C GLU A 10 -5.55 -11.90 -0.59
N MET A 11 -4.42 -11.68 0.05
CA MET A 11 -3.97 -10.36 0.47
C MET A 11 -2.82 -9.85 -0.39
N ILE A 12 -2.85 -8.58 -0.72
CA ILE A 12 -1.73 -7.86 -1.32
C ILE A 12 -1.26 -6.76 -0.35
N LEU A 13 0.04 -6.49 -0.37
CA LEU A 13 0.58 -5.33 0.31
C LEU A 13 0.43 -4.10 -0.58
N GLY A 14 -0.40 -3.14 -0.17
CA GLY A 14 -0.59 -1.97 -1.01
C GLY A 14 -1.37 -0.84 -0.38
N ASN A 15 -1.11 0.36 -0.91
CA ASN A 15 -1.87 1.55 -0.59
C ASN A 15 -3.16 1.59 -1.40
N VAL A 16 -4.30 1.46 -0.73
CA VAL A 16 -5.64 1.41 -1.36
C VAL A 16 -5.92 2.65 -2.20
N THR A 17 -5.52 3.84 -1.74
CA THR A 17 -5.72 5.10 -2.47
C THR A 17 -4.92 5.12 -3.78
N GLN A 18 -3.66 4.69 -3.73
CA GLN A 18 -2.80 4.60 -4.91
C GLN A 18 -3.31 3.55 -5.91
N LEU A 19 -3.72 2.38 -5.43
CA LEU A 19 -4.27 1.33 -6.30
C LEU A 19 -5.60 1.76 -6.94
N ASN A 20 -6.47 2.47 -6.20
CA ASN A 20 -7.67 3.08 -6.76
C ASN A 20 -7.33 4.11 -7.84
N GLN A 21 -6.27 4.91 -7.64
CA GLN A 21 -5.80 5.88 -8.64
C GLN A 21 -5.35 5.18 -9.93
N VAL A 22 -4.67 4.04 -9.83
CA VAL A 22 -4.27 3.22 -11.00
C VAL A 22 -5.50 2.77 -11.77
N LEU A 23 -6.46 2.13 -11.09
CA LEU A 23 -7.69 1.64 -11.72
C LEU A 23 -8.49 2.78 -12.36
N LEU A 24 -8.59 3.91 -11.66
CA LEU A 24 -9.28 5.09 -12.20
C LEU A 24 -8.60 5.61 -13.48
N ASN A 25 -7.27 5.73 -13.48
CA ASN A 25 -6.51 6.19 -14.65
C ASN A 25 -6.72 5.27 -15.85
N VAL A 26 -6.68 3.96 -15.64
CA VAL A 26 -6.89 2.98 -16.72
C VAL A 26 -8.34 3.00 -17.22
N CYS A 27 -9.33 3.02 -16.31
CA CYS A 27 -10.75 3.07 -16.68
C CYS A 27 -11.13 4.36 -17.40
N VAL A 28 -10.63 5.50 -16.96
CA VAL A 28 -10.87 6.81 -17.63
C VAL A 28 -10.27 6.81 -19.05
N ASN A 29 -9.10 6.18 -19.23
CA ASN A 29 -8.51 6.03 -20.56
C ASN A 29 -9.36 5.12 -21.46
N ALA A 30 -9.90 4.02 -20.93
CA ALA A 30 -10.83 3.15 -21.63
C ALA A 30 -12.11 3.89 -22.09
N VAL A 31 -12.71 4.69 -21.19
CA VAL A 31 -13.87 5.53 -21.53
C VAL A 31 -13.54 6.51 -22.66
N HIS A 32 -12.39 7.16 -22.59
CA HIS A 32 -11.96 8.09 -23.65
C HIS A 32 -11.70 7.36 -24.99
N ALA A 33 -11.12 6.16 -24.96
CA ALA A 33 -10.87 5.37 -26.16
C ALA A 33 -12.17 4.94 -26.87
N ILE A 34 -13.23 4.68 -26.11
CA ILE A 34 -14.58 4.39 -26.64
C ILE A 34 -15.22 5.67 -27.21
N GLY A 35 -15.00 6.84 -26.57
CA GLY A 35 -15.54 8.11 -27.02
C GLY A 35 -17.06 8.19 -26.92
N LYS A 36 -17.70 8.72 -27.97
CA LYS A 36 -19.17 8.89 -28.03
C LYS A 36 -19.92 7.63 -28.54
N ASN A 37 -19.21 6.60 -28.90
CA ASN A 37 -19.79 5.36 -29.42
C ASN A 37 -20.34 4.50 -28.28
N GLN A 38 -21.22 3.55 -28.61
CA GLN A 38 -21.55 2.48 -27.66
C GLN A 38 -20.33 1.56 -27.52
N GLY A 39 -19.86 1.40 -26.29
CA GLY A 39 -18.72 0.57 -26.00
C GLY A 39 -18.87 -0.21 -24.71
N ASN A 40 -17.99 -1.19 -24.53
CA ASN A 40 -17.96 -2.03 -23.34
C ASN A 40 -16.59 -1.97 -22.68
N ILE A 41 -16.59 -1.89 -21.35
CA ILE A 41 -15.40 -2.07 -20.52
C ILE A 41 -15.66 -3.30 -19.67
N ARG A 42 -14.74 -4.28 -19.75
CA ARG A 42 -14.75 -5.47 -18.90
C ARG A 42 -13.57 -5.43 -17.96
N ILE A 43 -13.85 -5.60 -16.67
CA ILE A 43 -12.82 -5.72 -15.64
C ILE A 43 -12.88 -7.15 -15.12
N SER A 44 -11.76 -7.86 -15.16
CA SER A 44 -11.62 -9.16 -14.52
C SER A 44 -10.44 -9.14 -13.54
N CYS A 45 -10.61 -9.89 -12.45
CA CYS A 45 -9.61 -10.02 -11.41
C CYS A 45 -9.57 -11.49 -10.97
N HIS A 46 -8.39 -12.09 -11.05
CA HIS A 46 -8.15 -13.47 -10.60
C HIS A 46 -6.72 -13.62 -10.10
N SER A 47 -6.47 -14.65 -9.33
CA SER A 47 -5.12 -14.97 -8.89
C SER A 47 -4.49 -16.05 -9.77
N GLU A 48 -3.21 -15.91 -10.05
CA GLU A 48 -2.44 -16.84 -10.87
C GLU A 48 -1.08 -17.14 -10.23
N GLU A 49 -0.66 -18.41 -10.31
CA GLU A 49 0.69 -18.81 -9.96
C GLU A 49 1.68 -18.26 -11.00
N LYS A 50 2.82 -17.72 -10.56
CA LYS A 50 3.83 -17.12 -11.44
C LYS A 50 4.26 -18.06 -12.55
N GLU A 51 4.42 -19.35 -12.26
CA GLU A 51 4.85 -20.38 -13.21
C GLU A 51 3.88 -20.60 -14.36
N LYS A 52 2.61 -20.21 -14.21
CA LYS A 52 1.56 -20.34 -15.23
C LYS A 52 1.45 -19.12 -16.15
N LEU A 53 2.15 -18.04 -15.82
CA LEU A 53 2.14 -16.81 -16.59
C LEU A 53 2.97 -16.94 -17.88
N ALA A 54 2.70 -16.06 -18.84
CA ALA A 54 3.49 -16.00 -20.07
C ALA A 54 4.97 -15.65 -19.75
N GLN A 55 5.91 -16.27 -20.48
CA GLN A 55 7.35 -16.10 -20.23
C GLN A 55 7.78 -14.62 -20.17
N GLY A 56 7.30 -13.78 -21.09
CA GLY A 56 7.63 -12.36 -21.11
C GLY A 56 7.11 -11.58 -19.90
N VAL A 57 6.07 -12.08 -19.21
CA VAL A 57 5.56 -11.52 -17.95
C VAL A 57 6.42 -12.01 -16.78
N ILE A 58 6.74 -13.32 -16.75
CA ILE A 58 7.58 -13.93 -15.71
C ILE A 58 8.90 -13.19 -15.55
N GLU A 59 9.56 -12.84 -16.67
CA GLU A 59 10.84 -12.12 -16.68
C GLU A 59 10.77 -10.70 -16.09
N LYS A 60 9.59 -10.12 -16.01
CA LYS A 60 9.34 -8.78 -15.43
C LYS A 60 8.93 -8.82 -13.96
N LEU A 61 8.51 -9.98 -13.48
CA LEU A 61 8.06 -10.16 -12.11
C LEU A 61 9.20 -10.64 -11.21
N SER A 62 9.18 -10.22 -9.97
CA SER A 62 10.15 -10.64 -8.95
C SER A 62 10.10 -12.15 -8.70
N ASP A 63 11.26 -12.79 -8.50
CA ASP A 63 11.36 -14.21 -8.14
C ASP A 63 10.97 -14.49 -6.68
N VAL A 64 10.79 -13.45 -5.88
CA VAL A 64 10.40 -13.56 -4.47
C VAL A 64 8.97 -14.06 -4.31
N TRP A 65 8.08 -13.74 -5.26
CA TRP A 65 6.65 -14.01 -5.16
C TRP A 65 6.23 -15.15 -6.09
N LYS A 66 5.49 -16.11 -5.53
CA LYS A 66 5.01 -17.27 -6.31
C LYS A 66 3.65 -17.06 -6.96
N LYS A 67 2.85 -16.14 -6.41
CA LYS A 67 1.46 -15.91 -6.83
C LYS A 67 1.19 -14.43 -7.01
N TYR A 68 0.39 -14.09 -7.99
CA TYR A 68 0.03 -12.72 -8.32
C TYR A 68 -1.47 -12.58 -8.53
N ILE A 69 -2.04 -11.47 -8.09
CA ILE A 69 -3.35 -11.02 -8.54
C ILE A 69 -3.16 -10.39 -9.92
N HIS A 70 -3.90 -10.90 -10.89
CA HIS A 70 -3.96 -10.38 -12.24
C HIS A 70 -5.27 -9.64 -12.45
N ILE A 71 -5.18 -8.33 -12.66
CA ILE A 71 -6.31 -7.46 -12.99
C ILE A 71 -6.21 -7.11 -14.47
N GLN A 72 -7.30 -7.33 -15.20
CA GLN A 72 -7.41 -6.94 -16.60
C GLN A 72 -8.50 -5.89 -16.75
N VAL A 73 -8.20 -4.84 -17.50
CA VAL A 73 -9.19 -3.83 -17.92
C VAL A 73 -9.19 -3.82 -19.43
N LYS A 74 -10.24 -4.37 -20.03
CA LYS A 74 -10.41 -4.48 -21.48
C LYS A 74 -11.49 -3.51 -21.96
N ASP A 75 -11.16 -2.75 -23.00
CA ASP A 75 -12.09 -1.90 -23.75
C ASP A 75 -12.21 -2.35 -25.21
N ASN A 76 -13.28 -1.96 -25.86
CA ASN A 76 -13.49 -2.08 -27.30
C ASN A 76 -13.46 -0.71 -27.99
N GLY A 77 -12.60 0.18 -27.53
CA GLY A 77 -12.41 1.52 -28.08
C GLY A 77 -11.61 1.54 -29.37
N CYS A 78 -11.03 2.70 -29.70
CA CYS A 78 -10.29 2.90 -30.95
C CYS A 78 -8.96 2.12 -31.02
N GLY A 79 -8.47 1.57 -29.90
CA GLY A 79 -7.19 0.91 -29.81
C GLY A 79 -6.01 1.82 -30.17
N MET A 80 -4.81 1.23 -30.19
CA MET A 80 -3.56 1.92 -30.43
C MET A 80 -2.73 1.23 -31.51
N ASP A 81 -1.96 2.00 -32.26
CA ASP A 81 -0.91 1.45 -33.12
C ASP A 81 0.37 1.12 -32.29
N LYS A 82 1.32 0.43 -32.91
CA LYS A 82 2.53 -0.04 -32.23
C LYS A 82 3.42 1.10 -31.70
N GLU A 83 3.41 2.24 -32.36
CA GLU A 83 4.23 3.39 -31.97
C GLU A 83 3.64 4.04 -30.72
N THR A 84 2.35 4.32 -30.71
CA THR A 84 1.60 4.79 -29.56
C THR A 84 1.76 3.84 -28.37
N LEU A 85 1.55 2.51 -28.59
CA LEU A 85 1.62 1.52 -27.52
C LEU A 85 2.98 1.47 -26.80
N ARG A 86 4.07 1.79 -27.47
CA ARG A 86 5.41 1.85 -26.87
C ARG A 86 5.61 3.03 -25.95
N GLN A 87 4.84 4.10 -26.13
CA GLN A 87 5.04 5.39 -25.46
C GLN A 87 3.97 5.71 -24.42
N ILE A 88 2.93 4.86 -24.27
CA ILE A 88 1.78 5.18 -23.40
C ILE A 88 2.13 5.38 -21.92
N PHE A 89 3.26 4.83 -21.47
CA PHE A 89 3.77 4.99 -20.11
C PHE A 89 4.81 6.10 -19.99
N ASP A 90 5.23 6.72 -21.11
CA ASP A 90 6.17 7.85 -21.07
C ASP A 90 5.48 9.07 -20.43
N PRO A 91 6.13 9.75 -19.47
CA PRO A 91 5.58 10.96 -18.88
C PRO A 91 5.29 12.02 -19.94
N PHE A 92 4.15 12.70 -19.79
CA PHE A 92 3.64 13.74 -20.70
C PHE A 92 3.22 13.25 -22.10
N PHE A 93 3.32 11.97 -22.41
CA PHE A 93 2.84 11.43 -23.66
C PHE A 93 1.30 11.43 -23.68
N THR A 94 0.72 12.01 -24.73
CA THR A 94 -0.75 12.02 -24.94
C THR A 94 -1.09 12.11 -26.43
N THR A 95 -2.08 11.35 -26.84
CA THR A 95 -2.68 11.42 -28.18
C THR A 95 -3.89 12.36 -28.23
N LYS A 96 -4.31 12.91 -27.07
CA LYS A 96 -5.47 13.82 -26.95
C LYS A 96 -5.10 15.21 -27.45
N LYS A 97 -5.97 15.78 -28.29
CA LYS A 97 -5.79 17.14 -28.84
C LYS A 97 -6.35 18.19 -27.87
N GLY A 98 -5.78 19.40 -27.90
CA GLY A 98 -6.33 20.54 -27.19
C GLY A 98 -6.11 20.63 -25.68
N GLY A 99 -5.13 19.87 -25.12
CA GLY A 99 -4.83 19.98 -23.68
C GLY A 99 -5.74 19.13 -22.77
N GLU A 100 -6.62 18.31 -23.33
CA GLU A 100 -7.53 17.43 -22.56
C GLU A 100 -6.83 16.26 -21.85
N GLY A 101 -5.53 16.07 -22.03
CA GLY A 101 -4.75 15.02 -21.39
C GLY A 101 -3.42 15.54 -20.87
N THR A 102 -3.13 15.35 -19.60
CA THR A 102 -1.84 15.72 -18.99
C THR A 102 -0.69 14.80 -19.40
N GLY A 103 -0.99 13.61 -19.95
CA GLY A 103 0.00 12.57 -20.25
C GLY A 103 0.67 11.97 -19.02
N LEU A 104 0.16 12.22 -17.81
CA LEU A 104 0.77 11.74 -16.56
C LEU A 104 0.05 10.52 -15.96
N GLY A 105 -1.20 10.24 -16.37
CA GLY A 105 -2.02 9.22 -15.72
C GLY A 105 -1.45 7.80 -15.78
N LEU A 106 -1.00 7.36 -16.97
CA LEU A 106 -0.43 6.02 -17.14
C LEU A 106 1.01 5.92 -16.60
N ALA A 107 1.82 6.97 -16.75
CA ALA A 107 3.14 7.03 -16.14
C ALA A 107 3.06 6.92 -14.60
N LEU A 108 2.11 7.62 -13.98
CA LEU A 108 1.84 7.50 -12.55
C LEU A 108 1.33 6.10 -12.18
N ALA A 109 0.47 5.51 -13.00
CA ALA A 109 -0.01 4.15 -12.79
C ALA A 109 1.13 3.14 -12.79
N GLU A 110 2.06 3.22 -13.75
CA GLU A 110 3.25 2.37 -13.80
C GLU A 110 4.15 2.57 -12.57
N GLN A 111 4.40 3.81 -12.18
CA GLN A 111 5.19 4.12 -10.98
C GLN A 111 4.55 3.53 -9.72
N ILE A 112 3.24 3.68 -9.55
CA ILE A 112 2.51 3.10 -8.42
C ILE A 112 2.63 1.57 -8.43
N ILE A 113 2.34 0.91 -9.55
CA ILE A 113 2.40 -0.56 -9.63
C ILE A 113 3.83 -1.07 -9.37
N THR A 114 4.84 -0.39 -9.90
CA THR A 114 6.25 -0.73 -9.64
C THR A 114 6.62 -0.59 -8.16
N SER A 115 6.16 0.47 -7.49
CA SER A 115 6.38 0.64 -6.04
C SER A 115 5.72 -0.47 -5.21
N HIS A 116 4.63 -1.04 -5.71
CA HIS A 116 3.94 -2.21 -5.14
C HIS A 116 4.56 -3.55 -5.57
N LYS A 117 5.77 -3.54 -6.17
CA LYS A 117 6.47 -4.73 -6.68
C LYS A 117 5.67 -5.51 -7.74
N GLY A 118 4.74 -4.83 -8.37
CA GLY A 118 3.90 -5.34 -9.45
C GLY A 118 4.44 -5.00 -10.84
N TYR A 119 3.68 -5.38 -11.84
CA TYR A 119 3.96 -5.10 -13.24
C TYR A 119 2.68 -4.69 -13.97
N ILE A 120 2.76 -3.70 -14.85
CA ILE A 120 1.67 -3.25 -15.71
C ILE A 120 2.14 -3.20 -17.16
N TYR A 121 1.29 -3.66 -18.07
CA TYR A 121 1.49 -3.51 -19.50
C TYR A 121 0.15 -3.45 -20.22
N ALA A 122 0.17 -3.15 -21.52
CA ALA A 122 -1.03 -3.11 -22.33
C ALA A 122 -0.83 -3.91 -23.63
N GLU A 123 -1.92 -4.51 -24.09
CA GLU A 123 -2.08 -5.07 -25.43
C GLU A 123 -3.12 -4.24 -26.17
N SER A 124 -2.86 -3.86 -27.41
CA SER A 124 -3.79 -3.08 -28.20
C SER A 124 -3.63 -3.28 -29.68
N LYS A 125 -4.74 -3.16 -30.40
CA LYS A 125 -4.76 -3.14 -31.84
C LYS A 125 -5.73 -2.06 -32.32
N LYS A 126 -5.27 -1.24 -33.23
CA LYS A 126 -6.05 -0.13 -33.78
C LYS A 126 -7.37 -0.61 -34.37
N GLY A 127 -8.47 -0.05 -33.90
CA GLY A 127 -9.84 -0.41 -34.28
C GLY A 127 -10.45 -1.58 -33.51
N GLU A 128 -9.68 -2.28 -32.63
CA GLU A 128 -10.17 -3.45 -31.89
C GLU A 128 -10.23 -3.20 -30.36
N GLY A 129 -9.64 -2.09 -29.87
CA GLY A 129 -9.60 -1.75 -28.46
C GLY A 129 -8.26 -2.07 -27.79
N SER A 130 -8.25 -2.02 -26.47
CA SER A 130 -7.06 -2.25 -25.64
C SER A 130 -7.38 -3.14 -24.44
N THR A 131 -6.35 -3.82 -23.93
CA THR A 131 -6.40 -4.55 -22.67
C THR A 131 -5.20 -4.15 -21.83
N PHE A 132 -5.45 -3.58 -20.67
CA PHE A 132 -4.41 -3.34 -19.68
C PHE A 132 -4.34 -4.50 -18.70
N HIS A 133 -3.13 -4.94 -18.41
CA HIS A 133 -2.81 -6.05 -17.52
C HIS A 133 -2.02 -5.51 -16.34
N ILE A 134 -2.50 -5.77 -15.13
CA ILE A 134 -1.86 -5.35 -13.89
C ILE A 134 -1.62 -6.59 -13.04
N TYR A 135 -0.39 -6.81 -12.61
CA TYR A 135 0.01 -7.89 -11.72
C TYR A 135 0.47 -7.32 -10.40
N LEU A 136 -0.11 -7.79 -9.31
CA LEU A 136 0.28 -7.42 -7.94
C LEU A 136 0.63 -8.68 -7.15
N PRO A 137 1.75 -8.69 -6.42
CA PRO A 137 2.16 -9.87 -5.66
C PRO A 137 1.16 -10.19 -4.56
N VAL A 138 0.78 -11.47 -4.45
CA VAL A 138 -0.02 -11.98 -3.32
C VAL A 138 0.90 -12.24 -2.14
N LEU A 139 0.49 -11.79 -0.97
CA LEU A 139 1.16 -12.13 0.27
C LEU A 139 0.88 -13.62 0.57
N ASP A 140 1.91 -14.43 0.39
CA ASP A 140 1.90 -15.81 0.82
C ASP A 140 2.48 -15.91 2.23
N THR A 141 1.79 -16.61 3.11
CA THR A 141 2.26 -16.83 4.49
C THR A 141 3.58 -17.61 4.55
N GLU A 142 3.88 -18.42 3.52
CA GLU A 142 5.19 -19.11 3.39
C GLU A 142 6.30 -18.20 2.85
N HIS A 143 5.93 -17.15 2.11
CA HIS A 143 6.83 -16.18 1.48
C HIS A 143 6.59 -14.76 2.01
N MET A 144 6.10 -14.62 3.24
CA MET A 144 6.23 -13.35 3.93
C MET A 144 7.68 -12.89 3.75
N PRO A 145 7.93 -11.67 3.20
CA PRO A 145 9.29 -11.19 3.00
C PRO A 145 10.13 -11.53 4.22
N GLN A 146 11.39 -11.86 4.05
CA GLN A 146 12.34 -12.08 5.16
C GLN A 146 12.28 -11.00 6.24
N ILE A 147 11.59 -9.92 5.96
CA ILE A 147 11.14 -8.85 6.85
C ILE A 147 10.44 -9.39 8.11
N VAL A 148 9.51 -10.36 7.96
CA VAL A 148 8.81 -10.94 9.12
C VAL A 148 9.62 -12.08 9.75
N GLN A 149 10.48 -12.76 8.96
CA GLN A 149 11.36 -13.83 9.47
C GLN A 149 12.58 -13.28 10.21
N ASN A 150 13.02 -12.05 9.90
CA ASN A 150 14.16 -11.36 10.53
C ASN A 150 13.74 -10.34 11.60
N ILE A 151 12.46 -10.19 11.91
CA ILE A 151 12.08 -9.61 13.19
C ILE A 151 12.61 -10.63 14.22
N PRO A 152 13.54 -10.26 15.10
CA PRO A 152 13.92 -11.17 16.18
C PRO A 152 12.61 -11.67 16.77
N ARG A 153 12.48 -12.99 17.00
CA ARG A 153 11.31 -13.59 17.69
C ARG A 153 11.27 -13.12 19.14
N LYS A 154 11.26 -11.84 19.35
CA LYS A 154 10.84 -11.17 20.55
C LYS A 154 9.33 -11.07 20.39
N ASP A 155 8.59 -11.63 21.31
CA ASP A 155 7.15 -11.42 21.40
C ASP A 155 6.91 -9.94 21.73
N TYR A 156 6.98 -9.07 20.69
CA TYR A 156 6.77 -7.64 20.88
C TYR A 156 5.36 -7.39 21.42
N ARG A 157 5.30 -6.73 22.54
CA ARG A 157 4.07 -6.17 23.09
C ARG A 157 3.83 -4.82 22.45
N ILE A 158 2.97 -4.80 21.45
CA ILE A 158 2.69 -3.61 20.64
C ILE A 158 1.40 -2.97 21.15
N VAL A 159 1.45 -1.70 21.45
CA VAL A 159 0.29 -0.86 21.79
C VAL A 159 0.06 0.11 20.65
N VAL A 160 -1.16 0.12 20.10
CA VAL A 160 -1.58 1.02 19.02
C VAL A 160 -2.68 1.95 19.50
N ALA A 161 -2.50 3.24 19.32
CA ALA A 161 -3.50 4.26 19.64
C ALA A 161 -3.92 5.04 18.40
N ASP A 162 -5.22 5.07 18.13
CA ASP A 162 -5.85 5.77 17.02
C ASP A 162 -7.32 6.01 17.40
N ASP A 163 -7.89 7.18 17.13
CA ASP A 163 -9.29 7.49 17.44
C ASP A 163 -10.27 6.82 16.47
N ASN A 164 -9.76 6.25 15.37
CA ASN A 164 -10.55 5.53 14.40
C ASN A 164 -10.68 4.04 14.75
N ALA A 165 -11.82 3.66 15.35
CA ALA A 165 -12.12 2.30 15.73
C ALA A 165 -11.99 1.27 14.59
N LYS A 166 -12.27 1.67 13.31
CA LYS A 166 -12.16 0.78 12.15
C LYS A 166 -10.70 0.46 11.83
N VAL A 167 -9.80 1.44 11.96
CA VAL A 167 -8.37 1.25 11.79
C VAL A 167 -7.84 0.29 12.83
N LEU A 168 -8.18 0.50 14.11
CA LEU A 168 -7.77 -0.38 15.20
C LEU A 168 -8.29 -1.82 15.03
N GLN A 169 -9.55 -2.00 14.64
CA GLN A 169 -10.12 -3.33 14.39
C GLN A 169 -9.41 -4.04 13.24
N LEU A 170 -9.11 -3.31 12.15
CA LEU A 170 -8.40 -3.87 11.00
C LEU A 170 -6.98 -4.30 11.38
N LEU A 171 -6.24 -3.42 12.05
CA LEU A 171 -4.88 -3.73 12.52
C LEU A 171 -4.89 -4.93 13.47
N LYS A 172 -5.80 -4.96 14.45
CA LYS A 172 -5.92 -6.09 15.38
C LYS A 172 -6.15 -7.40 14.64
N LYS A 173 -7.10 -7.43 13.70
CA LYS A 173 -7.39 -8.62 12.88
C LYS A 173 -6.18 -9.08 12.06
N ASN A 174 -5.42 -8.12 11.48
CA ASN A 174 -4.27 -8.44 10.65
C ASN A 174 -3.10 -8.97 11.50
N PHE A 175 -2.79 -8.34 12.62
CA PHE A 175 -1.76 -8.81 13.54
C PHE A 175 -2.09 -10.19 14.14
N GLU A 176 -3.36 -10.47 14.48
CA GLU A 176 -3.81 -11.78 14.94
C GLU A 176 -3.59 -12.88 13.88
N LYS A 177 -3.80 -12.59 12.58
CA LYS A 177 -3.53 -13.53 11.49
C LYS A 177 -2.07 -13.96 11.40
N ILE A 178 -1.14 -13.11 11.77
CA ILE A 178 0.29 -13.39 11.78
C ILE A 178 0.83 -13.83 13.16
N GLY A 179 -0.08 -14.09 14.11
CA GLY A 179 0.24 -14.58 15.44
C GLY A 179 0.78 -13.54 16.42
N ILE A 180 0.64 -12.23 16.11
CA ILE A 180 1.04 -11.14 16.99
C ILE A 180 -0.21 -10.55 17.65
N GLN A 181 -0.19 -10.47 18.98
CA GLN A 181 -1.26 -9.80 19.73
C GLN A 181 -0.89 -8.33 19.94
N ILE A 182 -1.81 -7.43 19.57
CA ILE A 182 -1.66 -6.01 19.82
C ILE A 182 -2.72 -5.53 20.80
N GLN A 183 -2.38 -4.52 21.59
CA GLN A 183 -3.32 -3.79 22.41
C GLN A 183 -3.72 -2.50 21.70
N THR A 184 -5.01 -2.16 21.75
CA THR A 184 -5.54 -1.01 21.02
C THR A 184 -6.21 -0.05 21.99
N CYS A 185 -5.96 1.26 21.85
CA CYS A 185 -6.50 2.33 22.68
C CYS A 185 -7.08 3.41 21.78
N MET A 186 -8.24 3.95 22.14
CA MET A 186 -8.89 5.02 21.37
C MET A 186 -8.68 6.40 21.97
N LYS A 187 -8.27 6.47 23.25
CA LYS A 187 -8.13 7.71 23.99
C LYS A 187 -6.83 7.75 24.78
N ARG A 188 -6.35 8.96 25.03
CA ARG A 188 -5.15 9.22 25.84
C ARG A 188 -5.19 8.53 27.20
N GLU A 189 -6.34 8.61 27.91
CA GLU A 189 -6.47 7.99 29.24
C GLU A 189 -6.37 6.46 29.20
N GLU A 190 -6.92 5.82 28.16
CA GLU A 190 -6.82 4.37 27.95
C GLU A 190 -5.38 4.00 27.68
N LEU A 191 -4.71 4.75 26.79
CA LEU A 191 -3.32 4.54 26.44
C LEU A 191 -2.41 4.67 27.66
N GLN A 192 -2.61 5.71 28.50
CA GLN A 192 -1.83 5.90 29.71
C GLN A 192 -2.02 4.75 30.70
N LYS A 193 -3.26 4.32 30.96
CA LYS A 193 -3.56 3.17 31.82
C LYS A 193 -2.97 1.88 31.28
N CYS A 194 -3.02 1.68 29.96
CA CYS A 194 -2.44 0.51 29.32
C CYS A 194 -0.93 0.44 29.57
N LEU A 195 -0.19 1.54 29.37
CA LEU A 195 1.25 1.61 29.60
C LEU A 195 1.65 1.49 31.08
N GLU A 196 0.77 1.89 32.02
CA GLU A 196 1.00 1.73 33.45
C GLU A 196 0.75 0.29 33.95
N GLN A 197 -0.14 -0.45 33.28
CA GLN A 197 -0.52 -1.81 33.68
C GLN A 197 0.34 -2.89 33.02
N GLN A 198 0.88 -2.60 31.86
CA GLN A 198 1.65 -3.58 31.06
C GLN A 198 2.88 -2.89 30.47
N GLU A 199 4.00 -3.61 30.49
CA GLU A 199 5.18 -3.19 29.74
C GLU A 199 4.88 -3.30 28.23
N ALA A 200 5.14 -2.24 27.46
CA ALA A 200 5.09 -2.22 26.01
C ALA A 200 6.51 -2.13 25.46
N ASP A 201 6.80 -2.91 24.43
CA ASP A 201 8.07 -2.84 23.70
C ASP A 201 7.98 -1.82 22.56
N VAL A 202 6.78 -1.64 22.01
CA VAL A 202 6.49 -0.71 20.90
C VAL A 202 5.19 0.02 21.15
N LEU A 203 5.25 1.33 21.01
CA LEU A 203 4.11 2.23 21.02
C LEU A 203 3.93 2.83 19.64
N VAL A 204 2.73 2.73 19.09
CA VAL A 204 2.34 3.33 17.80
C VAL A 204 1.16 4.25 18.06
N VAL A 205 1.30 5.55 17.80
CA VAL A 205 0.27 6.55 18.11
C VAL A 205 -0.06 7.37 16.88
N ASP A 206 -1.33 7.63 16.62
CA ASP A 206 -1.74 8.59 15.60
C ASP A 206 -1.25 10.01 15.95
N GLU A 207 -0.70 10.74 14.96
CA GLU A 207 -0.23 12.11 15.13
C GLU A 207 -1.34 13.00 15.67
N THR A 208 -2.59 12.78 15.22
CA THR A 208 -3.75 13.63 15.51
C THR A 208 -4.87 12.79 16.10
N MET A 209 -4.85 12.56 17.38
CA MET A 209 -5.99 11.97 18.11
C MET A 209 -6.96 13.08 18.56
N GLU A 210 -8.24 12.71 18.74
CA GLU A 210 -9.30 13.66 19.12
C GLU A 210 -8.99 14.41 20.42
N ASP A 211 -8.29 13.77 21.37
CA ASP A 211 -8.01 14.27 22.71
C ASP A 211 -6.54 14.64 22.98
N CYS A 212 -5.61 14.36 22.05
CA CYS A 212 -4.20 14.76 22.18
C CYS A 212 -3.41 14.67 20.86
N SER A 213 -2.28 15.41 20.80
CA SER A 213 -1.23 15.14 19.80
C SER A 213 -0.44 13.89 20.20
N GLY A 214 -0.20 12.98 19.21
CA GLY A 214 0.65 11.80 19.44
C GLY A 214 2.08 12.16 19.79
N VAL A 215 2.63 13.25 19.23
CA VAL A 215 3.97 13.76 19.54
C VAL A 215 4.02 14.26 20.99
N ASP A 216 3.03 15.07 21.42
CA ASP A 216 2.94 15.56 22.80
C ASP A 216 2.79 14.42 23.80
N PHE A 217 2.03 13.39 23.43
CA PHE A 217 1.92 12.20 24.25
C PHE A 217 3.28 11.50 24.39
N CYS A 218 4.00 11.25 23.31
CA CYS A 218 5.34 10.66 23.35
C CYS A 218 6.32 11.53 24.16
N MET A 219 6.22 12.85 24.05
CA MET A 219 7.03 13.79 24.83
C MET A 219 6.75 13.65 26.34
N SER A 220 5.48 13.45 26.73
CA SER A 220 5.10 13.24 28.14
C SER A 220 5.65 11.95 28.76
N LEU A 221 6.09 11.00 27.92
CA LEU A 221 6.71 9.73 28.31
C LEU A 221 8.23 9.81 28.42
N ALA A 222 8.85 10.96 28.14
CA ALA A 222 10.30 11.12 28.11
C ALA A 222 10.96 10.64 29.42
N GLY A 223 11.95 9.76 29.28
CA GLY A 223 12.69 9.15 30.41
C GLY A 223 11.94 8.07 31.19
N ARG A 224 10.64 7.86 30.95
CA ARG A 224 9.83 6.88 31.70
C ARG A 224 9.89 5.47 31.10
N TYR A 225 10.06 5.38 29.78
CA TYR A 225 10.13 4.13 29.01
C TYR A 225 11.29 4.22 28.02
N PRO A 226 12.56 4.12 28.46
CA PRO A 226 13.72 4.35 27.61
C PRO A 226 13.92 3.29 26.51
N ASP A 227 13.50 2.05 26.79
CA ASP A 227 13.67 0.92 25.87
C ASP A 227 12.47 0.71 24.93
N MET A 228 11.39 1.49 25.08
CA MET A 228 10.19 1.38 24.29
C MET A 228 10.33 2.17 22.99
N LEU A 229 10.19 1.51 21.84
CA LEU A 229 10.12 2.17 20.55
C LEU A 229 8.84 2.98 20.41
N LYS A 230 8.94 4.23 19.98
CA LYS A 230 7.84 5.17 19.79
C LYS A 230 7.70 5.54 18.33
N LEU A 231 6.61 5.12 17.72
CA LEU A 231 6.27 5.38 16.32
C LEU A 231 5.03 6.27 16.23
N ILE A 232 5.03 7.22 15.29
CA ILE A 232 3.87 8.08 15.03
C ILE A 232 3.25 7.70 13.68
N ILE A 233 1.92 7.56 13.63
CA ILE A 233 1.17 7.41 12.38
C ILE A 233 0.89 8.82 11.83
N ILE A 234 1.26 9.08 10.57
CA ILE A 234 1.20 10.41 9.94
C ILE A 234 0.48 10.38 8.59
N ASP A 235 -0.14 11.49 8.20
CA ASP A 235 -0.64 11.71 6.83
C ASP A 235 0.44 12.25 5.88
N GLY A 236 1.52 12.78 6.43
CA GLY A 236 2.70 13.33 5.77
C GLY A 236 3.64 13.89 6.82
N VAL A 237 4.94 13.99 6.51
CA VAL A 237 5.93 14.43 7.49
C VAL A 237 5.72 15.91 7.82
N SER A 238 5.16 16.19 9.00
CA SER A 238 5.03 17.53 9.56
C SER A 238 6.39 18.00 10.11
N ARG A 239 6.52 19.33 10.28
CA ARG A 239 7.71 19.89 10.94
C ARG A 239 7.86 19.39 12.37
N GLU A 240 6.75 19.24 13.08
CA GLU A 240 6.70 18.75 14.47
C GLU A 240 7.24 17.33 14.59
N VAL A 241 6.80 16.42 13.72
CA VAL A 241 7.28 15.03 13.66
C VAL A 241 8.78 14.97 13.32
N ALA A 242 9.24 15.79 12.37
CA ALA A 242 10.66 15.85 12.01
C ALA A 242 11.53 16.33 13.18
N GLU A 243 11.11 17.38 13.91
CA GLU A 243 11.80 17.89 15.09
C GLU A 243 11.77 16.88 16.25
N ALA A 244 10.63 16.19 16.47
CA ALA A 244 10.49 15.17 17.50
C ALA A 244 11.45 13.99 17.27
N ARG A 245 11.60 13.55 16.00
CA ARG A 245 12.54 12.51 15.63
C ARG A 245 13.99 12.95 15.84
N GLN A 246 14.34 14.17 15.44
CA GLN A 246 15.68 14.72 15.61
C GLN A 246 16.07 14.83 17.11
N LYS A 247 15.10 15.10 17.98
CA LYS A 247 15.29 15.20 19.45
C LYS A 247 15.24 13.85 20.16
N GLY A 248 15.01 12.73 19.46
CA GLY A 248 14.87 11.40 20.05
C GLY A 248 13.62 11.22 20.90
N ILE A 249 12.58 12.03 20.68
CA ILE A 249 11.27 11.91 21.36
C ILE A 249 10.52 10.73 20.77
N ILE A 250 10.64 10.54 19.45
CA ILE A 250 10.12 9.40 18.69
C ILE A 250 11.26 8.73 17.90
N ASP A 251 11.12 7.43 17.65
CA ASP A 251 12.12 6.63 16.95
C ASP A 251 11.86 6.58 15.45
N GLY A 252 10.58 6.73 15.05
CA GLY A 252 10.17 6.68 13.65
C GLY A 252 8.73 7.09 13.42
N TYR A 253 8.28 6.89 12.19
CA TYR A 253 6.90 7.13 11.81
C TYR A 253 6.42 6.12 10.76
N VAL A 254 5.10 6.02 10.63
CA VAL A 254 4.39 5.19 9.66
C VAL A 254 3.41 6.08 8.90
N GLU A 255 3.49 6.11 7.57
CA GLU A 255 2.57 6.92 6.76
C GLU A 255 1.22 6.21 6.59
N LYS A 256 0.13 6.99 6.63
CA LYS A 256 -1.22 6.49 6.29
C LYS A 256 -1.32 6.17 4.79
N PRO A 257 -2.04 5.11 4.40
CA PRO A 257 -2.84 4.21 5.24
C PRO A 257 -1.96 3.23 6.03
N VAL A 258 -2.19 3.18 7.33
CA VAL A 258 -1.42 2.31 8.22
C VAL A 258 -1.78 0.83 8.00
N SER A 259 -0.75 -0.03 7.99
CA SER A 259 -0.89 -1.48 7.91
C SER A 259 0.04 -2.17 8.92
N ASP A 260 -0.28 -3.42 9.25
CA ASP A 260 0.57 -4.28 10.08
C ASP A 260 2.00 -4.37 9.52
N THR A 261 2.14 -4.56 8.22
CA THR A 261 3.44 -4.62 7.54
C THR A 261 4.22 -3.31 7.62
N ALA A 262 3.57 -2.15 7.45
CA ALA A 262 4.23 -0.85 7.57
C ALA A 262 4.73 -0.61 9.01
N ILE A 263 3.94 -1.00 10.02
CA ILE A 263 4.35 -0.93 11.42
C ILE A 263 5.56 -1.84 11.67
N LEU A 264 5.53 -3.09 11.19
CA LEU A 264 6.63 -4.03 11.37
C LEU A 264 7.91 -3.59 10.65
N GLU A 265 7.81 -2.99 9.47
CA GLU A 265 8.96 -2.38 8.79
C GLU A 265 9.55 -1.21 9.56
N ALA A 266 8.72 -0.34 10.13
CA ALA A 266 9.17 0.77 10.95
C ALA A 266 9.89 0.27 12.20
N ILE A 267 9.36 -0.75 12.90
CA ILE A 267 10.01 -1.40 14.05
C ILE A 267 11.39 -1.92 13.67
N ARG A 268 11.50 -2.64 12.55
CA ARG A 268 12.77 -3.19 12.07
C ARG A 268 13.79 -2.09 11.76
N ASN A 269 13.35 -1.03 11.07
CA ASN A 269 14.23 0.07 10.69
C ASN A 269 14.78 0.82 11.92
N CYS A 270 13.97 0.95 12.96
CA CYS A 270 14.42 1.53 14.24
C CYS A 270 15.36 0.58 15.00
N ALA A 271 15.06 -0.72 15.04
CA ALA A 271 15.88 -1.71 15.74
C ALA A 271 17.25 -1.98 15.07
N SER A 272 17.40 -1.62 13.78
CA SER A 272 18.63 -1.85 12.98
C SER A 272 19.59 -0.66 12.98
N GLN A 273 19.23 0.48 13.59
CA GLN A 273 20.14 1.63 13.73
C GLN A 273 20.98 1.41 15.00
N PRO A 274 22.32 1.25 14.91
CA PRO A 274 23.17 1.26 16.10
C PRO A 274 23.10 2.66 16.74
N VAL A 275 22.91 2.70 18.05
CA VAL A 275 23.00 3.88 18.92
C VAL A 275 24.36 4.55 18.78
#